data_378ae1fb267e9938bff9466ae5b07a56
#
_entry.id   378ae1fb267e9938bff9466ae5b07a56
#
_cell.length_a   1.000
_cell.length_b   1.000
_cell.length_c   1.000
_cell.angle_alpha   90.00
_cell.angle_beta   90.00
_cell.angle_gamma   90.00
#
_symmetry.space_group_name_H-M   'P 1'
#
loop_
_entity.id
_entity.type
_entity.pdbx_description
1 polymer ?
#
loop_
_entity_poly.entity_id
_entity_poly.type
_entity_poly.pdbx_seq_one_letter_code
_entity_poly.pdbx_strand_id
1 'polypeptide(L)'
;AFTSIARGNVAGAIVSASASNVLGVVATPTLVMLLMSQRSGSGSGVVIDAHVFGDIALQLLLPFILGQFARRWGSVAEFAAKKATKLVDRGSIVMVVYSAFSAGVVAGVWSTIGVRDIVILCVFSVVLVAFMLWLSRFVALRLGFDDADMKAIQFCGSKKSLASGLPMAAVIFGSSSIGLLIVPLMIFHQIQLMMCSWLASRYAQLP
;
A
#
# COMPACT_ATOMS: atom_id res chain seq x y z
N ALA A 1 -0.94 8.33 -12.30
CA ALA A 1 -1.79 7.78 -13.36
C ALA A 1 -3.25 8.24 -13.17
N PHE A 2 -4.00 7.82 -12.14
CA PHE A 2 -5.42 8.19 -11.97
C PHE A 2 -5.65 9.70 -11.89
N THR A 3 -4.82 10.41 -11.12
CA THR A 3 -4.87 11.89 -11.04
C THR A 3 -4.67 12.55 -12.39
N SER A 4 -3.77 12.03 -13.22
CA SER A 4 -3.53 12.54 -14.57
C SER A 4 -4.73 12.29 -15.50
N ILE A 5 -5.35 11.11 -15.43
CA ILE A 5 -6.57 10.78 -16.20
C ILE A 5 -7.71 11.72 -15.77
N ALA A 6 -7.88 11.96 -14.49
CA ALA A 6 -8.90 12.83 -13.91
C ALA A 6 -8.65 14.33 -14.10
N ARG A 7 -7.58 14.72 -14.80
CA ARG A 7 -7.14 16.14 -14.97
C ARG A 7 -6.89 16.86 -13.64
N GLY A 8 -6.40 16.13 -12.61
CA GLY A 8 -6.04 16.68 -11.31
C GLY A 8 -4.58 17.14 -11.25
N ASN A 9 -4.19 17.73 -10.12
CA ASN A 9 -2.82 18.19 -9.86
C ASN A 9 -1.86 17.00 -9.71
N VAL A 10 -1.12 16.68 -10.78
CA VAL A 10 -0.17 15.56 -10.81
C VAL A 10 1.05 15.84 -9.93
N ALA A 11 1.52 17.07 -9.87
CA ALA A 11 2.67 17.45 -9.05
C ALA A 11 2.33 17.30 -7.55
N GLY A 12 1.19 17.82 -7.13
CA GLY A 12 0.66 17.63 -5.78
C GLY A 12 0.47 16.16 -5.42
N ALA A 13 -0.04 15.36 -6.35
CA ALA A 13 -0.20 13.92 -6.15
C ALA A 13 1.14 13.19 -5.93
N ILE A 14 2.21 13.56 -6.65
CA ILE A 14 3.54 12.96 -6.47
C ILE A 14 4.09 13.30 -5.09
N VAL A 15 4.00 14.56 -4.68
CA VAL A 15 4.46 15.02 -3.35
C VAL A 15 3.67 14.32 -2.24
N SER A 16 2.35 14.30 -2.34
CA SER A 16 1.46 13.65 -1.37
C SER A 16 1.73 12.15 -1.26
N ALA A 17 1.90 11.45 -2.39
CA ALA A 17 2.23 10.02 -2.40
C ALA A 17 3.59 9.74 -1.78
N SER A 18 4.59 10.59 -2.04
CA SER A 18 5.93 10.47 -1.44
C SER A 18 5.88 10.69 0.07
N ALA A 19 5.23 11.75 0.52
CA ALA A 19 5.04 12.03 1.95
C ALA A 19 4.28 10.89 2.65
N SER A 20 3.20 10.40 2.05
CA SER A 20 2.42 9.27 2.57
C SER A 20 3.25 7.98 2.69
N ASN A 21 4.13 7.71 1.73
CA ASN A 21 5.03 6.55 1.81
C ASN A 21 6.02 6.69 2.99
N VAL A 22 6.61 7.87 3.17
CA VAL A 22 7.53 8.14 4.31
C VAL A 22 6.81 7.95 5.64
N LEU A 23 5.64 8.59 5.78
CA LEU A 23 4.82 8.47 7.00
C LEU A 23 4.36 7.02 7.22
N GLY A 24 3.99 6.31 6.15
CA GLY A 24 3.53 4.93 6.21
C GLY A 24 4.58 3.94 6.70
N VAL A 25 5.86 4.18 6.39
CA VAL A 25 6.97 3.34 6.88
C VAL A 25 7.08 3.38 8.41
N VAL A 26 6.78 4.53 9.02
CA VAL A 26 6.79 4.69 10.48
C VAL A 26 5.43 4.34 11.10
N ALA A 27 4.35 4.86 10.53
CA ALA A 27 3.02 4.73 11.10
C ALA A 27 2.49 3.29 11.05
N THR A 28 2.79 2.53 10.00
CA THR A 28 2.23 1.18 9.84
C THR A 28 2.75 0.21 10.92
N PRO A 29 4.06 0.06 11.17
CA PRO A 29 4.53 -0.79 12.26
C PRO A 29 4.01 -0.33 13.63
N THR A 30 3.97 0.97 13.88
CA THR A 30 3.46 1.53 15.14
C THR A 30 1.98 1.19 15.37
N LEU A 31 1.15 1.32 14.34
CA LEU A 31 -0.27 0.97 14.41
C LEU A 31 -0.48 -0.53 14.57
N VAL A 32 0.31 -1.36 13.89
CA VAL A 32 0.26 -2.82 14.05
C VAL A 32 0.59 -3.19 15.49
N MET A 33 1.65 -2.62 16.08
CA MET A 33 1.97 -2.84 17.49
C MET A 33 0.82 -2.44 18.40
N LEU A 34 0.28 -1.24 18.25
CA LEU A 34 -0.82 -0.74 19.09
C LEU A 34 -2.07 -1.61 19.01
N LEU A 35 -2.45 -2.05 17.82
CA LEU A 35 -3.66 -2.82 17.60
C LEU A 35 -3.51 -4.29 17.99
N MET A 36 -2.32 -4.86 17.82
CA MET A 36 -2.06 -6.27 18.12
C MET A 36 -1.64 -6.49 19.57
N SER A 37 -0.95 -5.54 20.21
CA SER A 37 -0.62 -5.64 21.63
C SER A 37 -1.86 -5.70 22.53
N GLN A 38 -2.95 -5.05 22.15
CA GLN A 38 -4.21 -5.12 22.88
C GLN A 38 -4.92 -6.49 22.77
N ARG A 39 -4.51 -7.33 21.83
CA ARG A 39 -5.11 -8.65 21.60
C ARG A 39 -4.34 -9.80 22.24
N SER A 40 -3.21 -9.54 22.86
CA SER A 40 -2.35 -10.54 23.52
C SER A 40 -2.97 -11.18 24.79
N GLY A 41 -4.24 -10.91 25.08
CA GLY A 41 -5.00 -11.57 26.16
C GLY A 41 -5.59 -12.95 25.82
N SER A 42 -5.49 -13.42 24.58
CA SER A 42 -6.06 -14.70 24.13
C SER A 42 -5.08 -15.49 23.28
N GLY A 43 -4.08 -16.09 23.88
CA GLY A 43 -3.47 -17.37 23.47
C GLY A 43 -2.81 -17.55 22.09
N SER A 44 -2.84 -16.58 21.18
CA SER A 44 -2.18 -16.67 19.86
C SER A 44 -1.40 -15.38 19.57
N GLY A 45 -0.39 -15.14 20.42
CA GLY A 45 0.37 -13.91 20.39
C GLY A 45 1.51 -13.96 19.38
N VAL A 46 1.45 -13.15 18.35
CA VAL A 46 2.68 -12.56 17.82
C VAL A 46 3.19 -11.63 18.93
N VAL A 47 4.13 -12.10 19.74
CA VAL A 47 4.83 -11.28 20.73
C VAL A 47 5.72 -10.34 19.91
N ILE A 48 5.22 -9.14 19.63
CA ILE A 48 6.03 -8.09 19.01
C ILE A 48 6.87 -7.49 20.13
N ASP A 49 8.03 -8.07 20.36
CA ASP A 49 9.03 -7.54 21.28
C ASP A 49 9.62 -6.22 20.68
N ALA A 50 10.13 -5.35 21.54
CA ALA A 50 10.77 -4.10 21.14
C ALA A 50 11.92 -4.33 20.13
N HIS A 51 12.58 -5.48 20.19
CA HIS A 51 13.59 -5.91 19.22
C HIS A 51 13.02 -6.08 17.80
N VAL A 52 11.86 -6.70 17.66
CA VAL A 52 11.18 -6.90 16.37
C VAL A 52 10.82 -5.54 15.74
N PHE A 53 10.41 -4.57 16.57
CA PHE A 53 10.18 -3.21 16.08
C PHE A 53 11.46 -2.54 15.55
N GLY A 54 12.57 -2.71 16.28
CA GLY A 54 13.88 -2.23 15.82
C GLY A 54 14.30 -2.84 14.49
N ASP A 55 14.13 -4.14 14.32
CA ASP A 55 14.44 -4.87 13.08
C ASP A 55 13.55 -4.41 11.93
N ILE A 56 12.24 -4.23 12.15
CA ILE A 56 11.30 -3.71 11.15
C ILE A 56 11.68 -2.29 10.74
N ALA A 57 11.93 -1.43 11.72
CA ALA A 57 12.34 -0.05 11.46
C ALA A 57 13.64 -0.01 10.68
N LEU A 58 14.62 -0.82 11.05
CA LEU A 58 15.93 -0.89 10.40
C LEU A 58 15.82 -1.44 8.98
N GLN A 59 15.05 -2.51 8.76
CA GLN A 59 14.87 -3.10 7.44
C GLN A 59 14.08 -2.22 6.47
N LEU A 60 13.17 -1.38 6.96
CA LEU A 60 12.34 -0.52 6.11
C LEU A 60 12.88 0.91 6.01
N LEU A 61 13.30 1.50 7.14
CA LEU A 61 13.78 2.89 7.19
C LEU A 61 15.21 3.03 6.67
N LEU A 62 16.09 2.10 7.01
CA LEU A 62 17.50 2.20 6.62
C LEU A 62 17.69 2.26 5.10
N PRO A 63 17.16 1.31 4.29
CA PRO A 63 17.30 1.38 2.83
C PRO A 63 16.59 2.61 2.24
N PHE A 64 15.47 3.04 2.84
CA PHE A 64 14.79 4.26 2.41
C PHE A 64 15.66 5.50 2.65
N ILE A 65 16.21 5.67 3.85
CA ILE A 65 17.09 6.79 4.21
C ILE A 65 18.34 6.78 3.34
N LEU A 66 18.99 5.63 3.21
CA LEU A 66 20.18 5.48 2.35
C LEU A 66 19.85 5.82 0.88
N GLY A 67 18.70 5.39 0.37
CA GLY A 67 18.23 5.73 -0.96
C GLY A 67 18.00 7.23 -1.17
N GLN A 68 17.43 7.92 -0.16
CA GLN A 68 17.25 9.37 -0.21
C GLN A 68 18.58 10.12 -0.18
N PHE A 69 19.54 9.69 0.64
CA PHE A 69 20.88 10.27 0.65
C PHE A 69 21.62 10.01 -0.66
N ALA A 70 21.59 8.77 -1.16
CA ALA A 70 22.22 8.40 -2.42
C ALA A 70 21.67 9.19 -3.61
N ARG A 71 20.38 9.54 -3.60
CA ARG A 71 19.74 10.36 -4.63
C ARG A 71 20.35 11.77 -4.75
N ARG A 72 21.05 12.25 -3.72
CA ARG A 72 21.76 13.53 -3.75
C ARG A 72 22.93 13.52 -4.75
N TRP A 73 23.48 12.35 -5.06
CA TRP A 73 24.47 12.19 -6.11
C TRP A 73 23.77 12.06 -7.47
N GLY A 74 23.99 13.02 -8.36
CA GLY A 74 23.29 13.10 -9.66
C GLY A 74 23.40 11.82 -10.48
N SER A 75 24.55 11.15 -10.47
CA SER A 75 24.79 9.87 -11.13
C SER A 75 23.84 8.76 -10.66
N VAL A 76 23.48 8.71 -9.36
CA VAL A 76 22.55 7.73 -8.80
C VAL A 76 21.12 8.06 -9.23
N ALA A 77 20.76 9.34 -9.26
CA ALA A 77 19.44 9.78 -9.74
C ALA A 77 19.23 9.46 -11.22
N GLU A 78 20.26 9.66 -12.06
CA GLU A 78 20.23 9.29 -13.47
C GLU A 78 20.15 7.78 -13.67
N PHE A 79 20.89 6.99 -12.88
CA PHE A 79 20.83 5.54 -12.91
C PHE A 79 19.43 5.03 -12.52
N ALA A 80 18.82 5.61 -11.49
CA ALA A 80 17.46 5.27 -11.07
C ALA A 80 16.40 5.59 -12.13
N ALA A 81 16.64 6.60 -12.99
CA ALA A 81 15.74 6.98 -14.07
C ALA A 81 15.81 6.05 -15.29
N LYS A 82 16.86 5.22 -15.42
CA LYS A 82 17.06 4.32 -16.57
C LYS A 82 15.93 3.29 -16.68
N LYS A 83 15.60 2.93 -17.92
CA LYS A 83 14.58 1.91 -18.23
C LYS A 83 14.93 0.55 -17.59
N ALA A 84 16.22 0.18 -17.59
CA ALA A 84 16.70 -1.06 -16.98
C ALA A 84 16.43 -1.12 -15.48
N THR A 85 16.69 -0.04 -14.73
CA THR A 85 16.41 0.04 -13.29
C THR A 85 14.91 -0.09 -13.00
N LYS A 86 14.06 0.57 -13.80
CA LYS A 86 12.60 0.43 -13.69
C LYS A 86 12.11 -0.98 -14.03
N LEU A 87 12.79 -1.68 -14.94
CA LEU A 87 12.46 -3.06 -15.27
C LEU A 87 12.82 -4.00 -14.12
N VAL A 88 14.01 -3.82 -13.53
CA VAL A 88 14.45 -4.59 -12.35
C VAL A 88 13.52 -4.34 -11.17
N ASP A 89 13.13 -3.09 -10.91
CA ASP A 89 12.19 -2.73 -9.85
C ASP A 89 10.83 -3.43 -10.04
N ARG A 90 10.28 -3.37 -11.26
CA ARG A 90 9.02 -4.08 -11.57
C ARG A 90 9.18 -5.58 -11.48
N GLY A 91 10.28 -6.12 -11.96
CA GLY A 91 10.60 -7.55 -11.88
C GLY A 91 10.71 -8.04 -10.44
N SER A 92 11.35 -7.27 -9.56
CA SER A 92 11.44 -7.62 -8.14
C SER A 92 10.08 -7.65 -7.45
N ILE A 93 9.18 -6.70 -7.78
CA ILE A 93 7.81 -6.71 -7.28
C ILE A 93 7.07 -7.98 -7.74
N VAL A 94 7.18 -8.34 -9.03
CA VAL A 94 6.55 -9.56 -9.57
C VAL A 94 7.10 -10.80 -8.87
N MET A 95 8.41 -10.86 -8.63
CA MET A 95 9.05 -11.99 -7.93
C MET A 95 8.56 -12.12 -6.49
N VAL A 96 8.45 -11.00 -5.76
CA VAL A 96 7.93 -10.99 -4.38
C VAL A 96 6.47 -11.45 -4.35
N VAL A 97 5.64 -10.94 -5.26
CA VAL A 97 4.23 -11.36 -5.37
C VAL A 97 4.13 -12.85 -5.70
N TYR A 98 4.91 -13.32 -6.68
CA TYR A 98 4.93 -14.73 -7.06
C TYR A 98 5.37 -15.64 -5.92
N SER A 99 6.48 -15.30 -5.25
CA SER A 99 7.00 -16.06 -4.11
C SER A 99 5.97 -16.17 -2.99
N ALA A 100 5.35 -15.06 -2.65
CA ALA A 100 4.35 -15.01 -1.59
C ALA A 100 3.07 -15.77 -1.93
N PHE A 101 2.62 -15.67 -3.19
CA PHE A 101 1.47 -16.43 -3.68
C PHE A 101 1.76 -17.95 -3.73
N SER A 102 2.94 -18.32 -4.23
CA SER A 102 3.41 -19.70 -4.28
C SER A 102 3.50 -20.32 -2.87
N ALA A 103 4.04 -19.59 -1.92
CA ALA A 103 4.07 -20.01 -0.51
C ALA A 103 2.67 -20.25 0.06
N GLY A 104 1.71 -19.39 -0.28
CA GLY A 104 0.30 -19.57 0.10
C GLY A 104 -0.35 -20.81 -0.52
N VAL A 105 -0.02 -21.13 -1.77
CA VAL A 105 -0.50 -22.36 -2.44
C VAL A 105 0.07 -23.60 -1.77
N VAL A 106 1.38 -23.61 -1.53
CA VAL A 106 2.08 -24.74 -0.87
C VAL A 106 1.56 -24.96 0.55
N ALA A 107 1.28 -23.89 1.28
CA ALA A 107 0.69 -23.94 2.62
C ALA A 107 -0.79 -24.36 2.64
N GLY A 108 -1.42 -24.60 1.49
CA GLY A 108 -2.81 -25.03 1.40
C GLY A 108 -3.81 -23.93 1.80
N VAL A 109 -3.41 -22.67 1.79
CA VAL A 109 -4.25 -21.52 2.20
C VAL A 109 -5.56 -21.47 1.39
N TRP A 110 -5.49 -21.81 0.11
CA TRP A 110 -6.64 -21.80 -0.80
C TRP A 110 -7.68 -22.87 -0.51
N SER A 111 -7.30 -23.96 0.16
CA SER A 111 -8.24 -25.00 0.59
C SER A 111 -8.98 -24.63 1.88
N THR A 112 -8.44 -23.69 2.65
CA THR A 112 -9.04 -23.21 3.90
C THR A 112 -9.94 -21.99 3.73
N ILE A 113 -9.80 -21.26 2.61
CA ILE A 113 -10.59 -20.06 2.33
C ILE A 113 -11.87 -20.46 1.58
N GLY A 114 -13.02 -20.31 2.23
CA GLY A 114 -14.33 -20.54 1.62
C GLY A 114 -14.74 -19.42 0.65
N VAL A 115 -15.62 -19.74 -0.30
CA VAL A 115 -16.21 -18.74 -1.19
C VAL A 115 -16.89 -17.61 -0.39
N ARG A 116 -17.51 -17.94 0.74
CA ARG A 116 -18.11 -16.97 1.65
C ARG A 116 -17.10 -15.95 2.16
N ASP A 117 -15.90 -16.39 2.52
CA ASP A 117 -14.85 -15.51 3.05
C ASP A 117 -14.35 -14.55 1.98
N ILE A 118 -14.19 -15.03 0.75
CA ILE A 118 -13.83 -14.20 -0.41
C ILE A 118 -14.91 -13.14 -0.67
N VAL A 119 -16.18 -13.52 -0.63
CA VAL A 119 -17.29 -12.56 -0.83
C VAL A 119 -17.31 -11.51 0.27
N ILE A 120 -17.14 -11.91 1.52
CA ILE A 120 -17.06 -10.97 2.67
C ILE A 120 -15.88 -10.00 2.48
N LEU A 121 -14.72 -10.51 2.09
CA LEU A 121 -13.53 -9.69 1.83
C LEU A 121 -13.75 -8.72 0.68
N CYS A 122 -14.40 -9.15 -0.41
CA CYS A 122 -14.74 -8.28 -1.53
C CYS A 122 -15.69 -7.15 -1.10
N VAL A 123 -16.78 -7.49 -0.41
CA VAL A 123 -17.77 -6.51 0.06
C VAL A 123 -17.10 -5.52 1.03
N PHE A 124 -16.35 -6.01 1.99
CA PHE A 124 -15.63 -5.15 2.93
C PHE A 124 -14.62 -4.23 2.23
N SER A 125 -13.89 -4.76 1.24
CA SER A 125 -12.93 -3.97 0.45
C SER A 125 -13.61 -2.88 -0.36
N VAL A 126 -14.77 -3.19 -1.00
CA VAL A 126 -15.55 -2.19 -1.74
C VAL A 126 -16.03 -1.08 -0.81
N VAL A 127 -16.61 -1.44 0.34
CA VAL A 127 -17.09 -0.47 1.34
C VAL A 127 -15.95 0.41 1.83
N LEU A 128 -14.80 -0.20 2.17
CA LEU A 128 -13.65 0.52 2.70
C LEU A 128 -13.07 1.49 1.65
N VAL A 129 -12.89 1.05 0.40
CA VAL A 129 -12.40 1.91 -0.69
C VAL A 129 -13.38 3.04 -0.98
N ALA A 130 -14.69 2.75 -1.05
CA ALA A 130 -15.72 3.76 -1.26
C ALA A 130 -15.73 4.79 -0.13
N PHE A 131 -15.65 4.34 1.12
CA PHE A 131 -15.57 5.20 2.30
C PHE A 131 -14.32 6.11 2.25
N MET A 132 -13.14 5.57 1.93
CA MET A 132 -11.91 6.34 1.84
C MET A 132 -11.94 7.37 0.69
N LEU A 133 -12.51 7.00 -0.47
CA LEU A 133 -12.69 7.91 -1.59
C LEU A 133 -13.67 9.05 -1.23
N TRP A 134 -14.76 8.72 -0.55
CA TRP A 134 -15.72 9.70 -0.06
C TRP A 134 -15.10 10.62 1.01
N LEU A 135 -14.44 10.05 2.01
CA LEU A 135 -13.82 10.78 3.11
C LEU A 135 -12.73 11.74 2.61
N SER A 136 -11.83 11.26 1.74
CA SER A 136 -10.76 12.08 1.17
C SER A 136 -11.31 13.26 0.39
N ARG A 137 -12.36 13.04 -0.42
CA ARG A 137 -13.07 14.11 -1.13
C ARG A 137 -13.74 15.09 -0.18
N PHE A 138 -14.46 14.57 0.82
CA PHE A 138 -15.17 15.40 1.80
C PHE A 138 -14.21 16.32 2.56
N VAL A 139 -13.10 15.77 3.04
CA VAL A 139 -12.05 16.53 3.75
C VAL A 139 -11.43 17.59 2.84
N ALA A 140 -11.06 17.23 1.60
CA ALA A 140 -10.48 18.17 0.66
C ALA A 140 -11.40 19.35 0.38
N LEU A 141 -12.68 19.10 0.14
CA LEU A 141 -13.68 20.14 -0.11
C LEU A 141 -13.92 21.01 1.14
N ARG A 142 -13.91 20.41 2.34
CA ARG A 142 -14.07 21.16 3.60
C ARG A 142 -12.88 22.07 3.91
N LEU A 143 -11.69 21.68 3.46
CA LEU A 143 -10.46 22.48 3.62
C LEU A 143 -10.30 23.54 2.52
N GLY A 144 -11.23 23.62 1.56
CA GLY A 144 -11.22 24.67 0.52
C GLY A 144 -10.23 24.42 -0.62
N PHE A 145 -9.76 23.18 -0.82
CA PHE A 145 -8.93 22.85 -1.96
C PHE A 145 -9.70 22.98 -3.27
N ASP A 146 -9.00 23.40 -4.33
CA ASP A 146 -9.56 23.46 -5.68
C ASP A 146 -9.87 22.06 -6.24
N ASP A 147 -10.55 21.99 -7.37
CA ASP A 147 -10.96 20.72 -7.99
C ASP A 147 -9.77 19.85 -8.38
N ALA A 148 -8.66 20.46 -8.85
CA ALA A 148 -7.47 19.71 -9.26
C ALA A 148 -6.74 19.10 -8.05
N ASP A 149 -6.63 19.85 -6.97
CA ASP A 149 -6.03 19.40 -5.72
C ASP A 149 -6.92 18.39 -4.99
N MET A 150 -8.23 18.60 -4.97
CA MET A 150 -9.20 17.66 -4.43
C MET A 150 -9.07 16.29 -5.09
N LYS A 151 -8.97 16.22 -6.42
CA LYS A 151 -8.75 14.96 -7.15
C LYS A 151 -7.42 14.32 -6.77
N ALA A 152 -6.35 15.11 -6.61
CA ALA A 152 -5.07 14.60 -6.16
C ALA A 152 -5.15 13.99 -4.75
N ILE A 153 -5.76 14.69 -3.80
CA ILE A 153 -5.95 14.24 -2.42
C ILE A 153 -6.82 12.97 -2.39
N GLN A 154 -7.91 12.96 -3.15
CA GLN A 154 -8.83 11.82 -3.20
C GLN A 154 -8.15 10.53 -3.67
N PHE A 155 -7.38 10.58 -4.76
CA PHE A 155 -6.70 9.39 -5.26
C PHE A 155 -5.48 9.01 -4.43
N CYS A 156 -4.73 9.96 -3.88
CA CYS A 156 -3.57 9.66 -3.05
C CYS A 156 -3.97 9.16 -1.66
N GLY A 157 -5.00 9.76 -1.06
CA GLY A 157 -5.48 9.39 0.28
C GLY A 157 -6.19 8.03 0.33
N SER A 158 -6.77 7.57 -0.79
CA SER A 158 -7.42 6.26 -0.87
C SER A 158 -6.50 5.13 -1.33
N LYS A 159 -5.25 5.44 -1.74
CA LYS A 159 -4.36 4.47 -2.39
C LYS A 159 -3.52 3.69 -1.39
N LYS A 160 -3.63 2.34 -1.42
CA LYS A 160 -2.70 1.42 -0.76
C LYS A 160 -1.81 0.77 -1.80
N SER A 161 -0.49 0.85 -1.61
CA SER A 161 0.50 0.22 -2.49
C SER A 161 0.69 -1.26 -2.11
N LEU A 162 0.51 -2.16 -3.06
CA LEU A 162 0.82 -3.57 -2.89
C LEU A 162 2.34 -3.77 -2.77
N ALA A 163 3.11 -3.02 -3.56
CA ALA A 163 4.57 -3.11 -3.61
C ALA A 163 5.26 -2.79 -2.27
N SER A 164 4.70 -1.87 -1.48
CA SER A 164 5.21 -1.56 -0.14
C SER A 164 4.54 -2.40 0.95
N GLY A 165 3.30 -2.83 0.74
CA GLY A 165 2.54 -3.61 1.71
C GLY A 165 3.06 -5.04 1.87
N LEU A 166 3.47 -5.70 0.78
CA LEU A 166 3.97 -7.08 0.83
C LEU A 166 5.28 -7.24 1.60
N PRO A 167 6.34 -6.47 1.29
CA PRO A 167 7.58 -6.55 2.08
C PRO A 167 7.35 -6.21 3.55
N MET A 168 6.49 -5.23 3.83
CA MET A 168 6.15 -4.85 5.19
C MET A 168 5.41 -5.96 5.94
N ALA A 169 4.46 -6.62 5.30
CA ALA A 169 3.78 -7.78 5.88
C ALA A 169 4.75 -8.95 6.12
N ALA A 170 5.70 -9.17 5.20
CA ALA A 170 6.73 -10.19 5.33
C ALA A 170 7.60 -10.00 6.56
N VAL A 171 7.99 -8.75 6.83
CA VAL A 171 8.84 -8.40 7.98
C VAL A 171 8.04 -8.51 9.29
N ILE A 172 6.80 -8.02 9.30
CA ILE A 172 5.96 -7.98 10.53
C ILE A 172 5.49 -9.38 10.96
N PHE A 173 5.06 -10.21 10.01
CA PHE A 173 4.39 -11.49 10.30
C PHE A 173 5.25 -12.72 10.02
N GLY A 174 6.45 -12.54 9.49
CA GLY A 174 7.32 -13.64 9.08
C GLY A 174 6.84 -14.35 7.81
N SER A 175 7.72 -15.14 7.22
CA SER A 175 7.47 -15.80 5.92
C SER A 175 6.41 -16.88 5.95
N SER A 176 6.19 -17.53 7.08
CA SER A 176 5.25 -18.66 7.23
C SER A 176 3.77 -18.23 7.23
N SER A 177 3.47 -17.01 7.67
CA SER A 177 2.08 -16.52 7.78
C SER A 177 1.65 -15.62 6.62
N ILE A 178 2.57 -15.30 5.71
CA ILE A 178 2.33 -14.34 4.62
C ILE A 178 1.23 -14.79 3.66
N GLY A 179 1.15 -16.09 3.34
CA GLY A 179 0.21 -16.61 2.36
C GLY A 179 -1.24 -16.22 2.65
N LEU A 180 -1.66 -16.33 3.91
CA LEU A 180 -3.02 -15.99 4.34
C LEU A 180 -3.27 -14.47 4.37
N LEU A 181 -2.26 -13.70 4.75
CA LEU A 181 -2.34 -12.24 4.88
C LEU A 181 -2.31 -11.52 3.54
N ILE A 182 -1.75 -12.15 2.50
CA ILE A 182 -1.66 -11.56 1.16
C ILE A 182 -3.03 -11.52 0.46
N VAL A 183 -3.87 -12.52 0.65
CA VAL A 183 -5.16 -12.63 -0.05
C VAL A 183 -6.04 -11.39 0.19
N PRO A 184 -6.32 -10.95 1.42
CA PRO A 184 -7.06 -9.72 1.67
C PRO A 184 -6.42 -8.48 1.04
N LEU A 185 -5.08 -8.38 1.11
CA LEU A 185 -4.35 -7.25 0.54
C LEU A 185 -4.46 -7.20 -0.98
N MET A 186 -4.37 -8.35 -1.65
CA MET A 186 -4.52 -8.45 -3.11
C MET A 186 -5.94 -8.12 -3.56
N ILE A 187 -6.95 -8.67 -2.91
CA ILE A 187 -8.37 -8.40 -3.21
C ILE A 187 -8.65 -6.89 -3.06
N PHE A 188 -8.25 -6.31 -1.94
CA PHE A 188 -8.38 -4.88 -1.69
C PHE A 188 -7.70 -4.04 -2.78
N HIS A 189 -6.47 -4.41 -3.15
CA HIS A 189 -5.71 -3.68 -4.16
C HIS A 189 -6.37 -3.71 -5.54
N GLN A 190 -6.88 -4.87 -5.97
CA GLN A 190 -7.57 -4.98 -7.25
C GLN A 190 -8.86 -4.17 -7.27
N ILE A 191 -9.68 -4.27 -6.23
CA ILE A 191 -10.91 -3.49 -6.09
C ILE A 191 -10.60 -1.99 -6.11
N GLN A 192 -9.57 -1.56 -5.37
CA GLN A 192 -9.10 -0.17 -5.37
C GLN A 192 -8.72 0.30 -6.77
N LEU A 193 -7.97 -0.50 -7.54
CA LEU A 193 -7.58 -0.14 -8.90
C LEU A 193 -8.81 -0.01 -9.82
N MET A 194 -9.76 -0.93 -9.73
CA MET A 194 -10.99 -0.89 -10.53
C MET A 194 -11.83 0.34 -10.21
N MET A 195 -12.09 0.61 -8.92
CA MET A 195 -12.89 1.75 -8.48
C MET A 195 -12.23 3.08 -8.80
N CYS A 196 -10.91 3.20 -8.57
CA CYS A 196 -10.15 4.42 -8.91
C CYS A 196 -10.08 4.65 -10.42
N SER A 197 -9.95 3.59 -11.23
CA SER A 197 -9.95 3.70 -12.69
C SER A 197 -11.30 4.19 -13.21
N TRP A 198 -12.39 3.59 -12.72
CA TRP A 198 -13.74 4.00 -13.07
C TRP A 198 -14.00 5.47 -12.69
N LEU A 199 -13.64 5.87 -11.46
CA LEU A 199 -13.83 7.23 -10.99
C LEU A 199 -12.99 8.25 -11.77
N ALA A 200 -11.73 7.91 -12.09
CA ALA A 200 -10.85 8.76 -12.89
C ALA A 200 -11.39 8.97 -14.30
N SER A 201 -11.94 7.91 -14.91
CA SER A 201 -12.59 8.00 -16.23
C SER A 201 -13.84 8.87 -16.19
N ARG A 202 -14.62 8.81 -15.12
CA ARG A 202 -15.78 9.69 -14.91
C ARG A 202 -15.36 11.17 -14.81
N TYR A 203 -14.33 11.47 -14.02
CA TYR A 203 -13.80 12.83 -13.92
C TYR A 203 -13.23 13.37 -15.25
N ALA A 204 -12.65 12.50 -16.08
CA ALA A 204 -12.14 12.90 -17.38
C ALA A 204 -13.26 13.35 -18.36
N GLN A 205 -14.49 12.87 -18.16
CA GLN A 205 -15.65 13.18 -19.01
C GLN A 205 -16.43 14.42 -18.55
N LEU A 206 -16.18 14.89 -17.33
CA LEU A 206 -16.78 16.12 -16.85
C LEU A 206 -16.12 17.34 -17.52
N PRO A 207 -16.89 18.34 -17.93
CA PRO A 207 -16.40 19.55 -18.60
C PRO A 207 -15.47 20.37 -17.71
#